data_93a81a0228c66b56bb6ffc8d08014ef1
#
_entry.id   93a81a0228c66b56bb6ffc8d08014ef1
#
_cell.length_a   1.000
_cell.length_b   1.000
_cell.length_c   1.000
_cell.angle_alpha   90.00
_cell.angle_beta   90.00
_cell.angle_gamma   90.00
#
_symmetry.space_group_name_H-M   'P 1'
#
loop_
_entity.id
_entity.type
_entity.pdbx_description
1 polymer ?
#
loop_
_entity_poly.entity_id
_entity_poly.type
_entity_poly.pdbx_seq_one_letter_code
_entity_poly.pdbx_strand_id
1 'polypeptide(L)'
;MIRRLVCLCLVFAGVVLFPFRSPAPLIYTPGEGWQYEPVGGGGNWQRQRAKDQLIVAQDAFDKKDYSLALKAARRVVHIWPLSDFAPQAQFILGRCYETKGWDEKAFNEYQVLLEKYPKAVHYDEVLKRQYEIAVRFMNGEWFRVWDYIPLYPSMDKTADLFEKIVKTGAFSSVAPQSQLKIGETREKQGNYADAAKAYELAADRYFDRPQIAADALYKEGLAYKQQAATAEYDQNTAAQAITVFTDFMTLYPDDTRVPEAQKIIAELRREQARGNLEIARYYERRNHVEAARIYYNEVVTLSLAEPNSTYAETAKAHLTDINARLRKENAQKENGAK
;
A
#
# COMPACT_ATOMS: atom_id res chain seq x y z
N MET A 1 -9.88 33.54 74.62
CA MET A 1 -9.03 34.29 73.66
C MET A 1 -7.83 33.55 73.25
N ILE A 2 -7.07 32.89 74.07
CA ILE A 2 -5.82 32.17 73.78
C ILE A 2 -6.00 31.05 72.72
N ARG A 3 -7.09 30.28 72.75
CA ARG A 3 -7.30 29.19 71.73
C ARG A 3 -7.50 29.70 70.31
N ARG A 4 -8.07 30.88 70.10
CA ARG A 4 -8.20 31.48 68.75
C ARG A 4 -6.91 32.03 68.23
N LEU A 5 -6.04 32.52 69.12
CA LEU A 5 -4.70 33.03 68.74
C LEU A 5 -3.76 31.86 68.28
N VAL A 6 -3.82 30.73 69.00
CA VAL A 6 -3.06 29.54 68.68
C VAL A 6 -3.48 28.95 67.34
N CYS A 7 -4.76 28.88 67.01
CA CYS A 7 -5.25 28.45 65.70
C CYS A 7 -4.82 29.41 64.58
N LEU A 8 -4.82 30.72 64.81
CA LEU A 8 -4.36 31.68 63.79
C LEU A 8 -2.86 31.56 63.53
N CYS A 9 -2.04 31.33 64.55
CA CYS A 9 -0.60 31.11 64.42
C CYS A 9 -0.28 29.80 63.70
N LEU A 10 -1.06 28.71 63.92
CA LEU A 10 -0.87 27.46 63.20
C LEU A 10 -1.24 27.54 61.71
N VAL A 11 -2.28 28.32 61.38
CA VAL A 11 -2.66 28.55 59.95
C VAL A 11 -1.59 29.43 59.27
N PHE A 12 -1.06 30.46 59.95
CA PHE A 12 0.01 31.30 59.41
C PHE A 12 1.33 30.54 59.27
N ALA A 13 1.69 29.66 60.22
CA ALA A 13 2.88 28.80 60.14
C ALA A 13 2.74 27.78 59.03
N GLY A 14 1.53 27.25 58.76
CA GLY A 14 1.25 26.34 57.64
C GLY A 14 1.42 27.00 56.27
N VAL A 15 1.11 28.27 56.12
CA VAL A 15 1.26 29.01 54.84
C VAL A 15 2.74 29.38 54.59
N VAL A 16 3.54 29.58 55.62
CA VAL A 16 4.98 29.92 55.49
C VAL A 16 5.84 28.69 55.21
N LEU A 17 5.38 27.46 55.56
CA LEU A 17 6.12 26.22 55.38
C LEU A 17 5.90 25.55 54.01
N PHE A 18 4.92 25.98 53.23
CA PHE A 18 4.85 25.57 51.83
C PHE A 18 5.71 26.49 51.00
N PRO A 19 6.81 26.01 50.43
CA PRO A 19 7.56 26.78 49.47
C PRO A 19 6.63 27.02 48.28
N PHE A 20 6.15 28.25 48.12
CA PHE A 20 5.54 28.70 46.88
C PHE A 20 6.62 28.54 45.82
N ARG A 21 6.55 27.43 45.05
CA ARG A 21 7.34 27.31 43.84
C ARG A 21 6.91 28.46 42.95
N SER A 22 7.73 29.47 42.86
CA SER A 22 7.54 30.53 41.86
C SER A 22 7.35 29.81 40.49
N PRO A 23 6.27 30.10 39.76
CA PRO A 23 6.18 29.56 38.41
C PRO A 23 7.44 30.00 37.67
N ALA A 24 8.09 29.05 37.01
CA ALA A 24 9.27 29.34 36.20
C ALA A 24 8.92 30.47 35.22
N PRO A 25 9.81 31.45 35.01
CA PRO A 25 9.53 32.57 34.10
C PRO A 25 9.27 32.04 32.69
N LEU A 26 8.26 32.60 32.03
CA LEU A 26 7.96 32.33 30.64
C LEU A 26 8.93 33.17 29.78
N ILE A 27 9.78 32.52 29.00
CA ILE A 27 10.79 33.17 28.15
C ILE A 27 10.44 32.90 26.69
N TYR A 28 10.51 33.93 25.85
CA TYR A 28 10.46 33.80 24.41
C TYR A 28 11.87 33.68 23.84
N THR A 29 12.14 32.57 23.14
CA THR A 29 13.40 32.36 22.44
C THR A 29 13.12 32.27 20.94
N PRO A 30 13.77 33.12 20.08
CA PRO A 30 13.61 33.00 18.64
C PRO A 30 13.97 31.59 18.16
N GLY A 31 13.09 30.97 17.35
CA GLY A 31 13.25 29.59 16.86
C GLY A 31 12.76 28.51 17.85
N GLU A 32 12.46 28.85 19.08
CA GLU A 32 11.96 27.92 20.12
C GLU A 32 10.56 28.29 20.62
N GLY A 33 10.13 29.56 20.41
CA GLY A 33 8.85 30.09 20.88
C GLY A 33 8.81 30.39 22.38
N TRP A 34 7.59 30.45 22.95
CA TRP A 34 7.37 30.66 24.38
C TRP A 34 7.58 29.36 25.15
N GLN A 35 8.42 29.40 26.19
CA GLN A 35 8.64 28.26 27.07
C GLN A 35 8.92 28.67 28.51
N TYR A 36 8.63 27.79 29.46
CA TYR A 36 9.04 27.98 30.85
C TYR A 36 10.53 27.64 31.01
N GLU A 37 11.27 28.49 31.67
CA GLU A 37 12.67 28.19 31.99
C GLU A 37 12.72 26.96 32.90
N PRO A 38 13.37 25.84 32.47
CA PRO A 38 13.41 24.66 33.29
C PRO A 38 14.30 24.88 34.53
N VAL A 39 13.68 24.85 35.70
CA VAL A 39 14.39 24.91 36.98
C VAL A 39 14.94 23.55 37.33
N GLY A 40 16.25 23.36 37.30
CA GLY A 40 16.91 22.15 37.78
C GLY A 40 17.89 21.52 36.78
N GLY A 41 19.11 21.35 37.21
CA GLY A 41 20.18 20.70 36.46
C GLY A 41 19.91 19.23 36.23
N GLY A 42 19.72 18.87 34.96
CA GLY A 42 19.83 17.48 34.51
C GLY A 42 21.28 17.08 34.43
N GLY A 43 21.56 15.76 34.33
CA GLY A 43 22.90 15.23 34.17
C GLY A 43 23.68 15.84 33.00
N ASN A 44 24.98 15.52 32.87
CA ASN A 44 25.94 16.14 31.94
C ASN A 44 25.50 16.24 30.45
N TRP A 45 24.48 15.49 30.02
CA TRP A 45 23.95 15.47 28.66
C TRP A 45 22.68 16.31 28.47
N GLN A 46 22.02 16.78 29.55
CA GLN A 46 20.81 17.56 29.48
C GLN A 46 21.12 19.06 29.35
N ARG A 47 20.41 19.71 28.42
CA ARG A 47 20.53 21.14 28.19
C ARG A 47 19.18 21.82 28.49
N GLN A 48 19.23 23.13 28.69
CA GLN A 48 18.06 23.94 29.02
C GLN A 48 17.36 24.49 27.77
N ARG A 49 18.05 24.53 26.60
CA ARG A 49 17.51 25.03 25.34
C ARG A 49 17.43 23.92 24.33
N ALA A 50 16.39 23.96 23.47
CA ALA A 50 16.19 22.98 22.41
C ALA A 50 17.39 22.90 21.46
N LYS A 51 17.95 24.03 21.05
CA LYS A 51 19.13 24.10 20.19
C LYS A 51 20.32 23.35 20.79
N ASP A 52 20.67 23.65 22.04
CA ASP A 52 21.83 23.04 22.71
C ASP A 52 21.61 21.55 22.94
N GLN A 53 20.35 21.15 23.24
CA GLN A 53 19.99 19.76 23.38
C GLN A 53 20.04 18.98 22.06
N LEU A 54 19.67 19.64 20.93
CA LEU A 54 19.83 19.07 19.59
C LEU A 54 21.31 18.85 19.24
N ILE A 55 22.18 19.79 19.59
CA ILE A 55 23.64 19.65 19.38
C ILE A 55 24.15 18.40 20.12
N VAL A 56 23.72 18.18 21.37
CA VAL A 56 24.09 16.95 22.11
C VAL A 56 23.59 15.70 21.38
N ALA A 57 22.38 15.73 20.80
CA ALA A 57 21.85 14.59 20.06
C ALA A 57 22.66 14.33 18.78
N GLN A 58 23.00 15.39 18.04
CA GLN A 58 23.78 15.32 16.81
C GLN A 58 25.21 14.81 17.09
N ASP A 59 25.91 15.40 18.05
CA ASP A 59 27.27 14.99 18.45
C ASP A 59 27.34 13.52 18.90
N ALA A 60 26.32 13.07 19.64
CA ALA A 60 26.22 11.68 20.06
C ALA A 60 25.96 10.75 18.87
N PHE A 61 25.13 11.17 17.91
CA PHE A 61 24.88 10.40 16.69
C PHE A 61 26.16 10.26 15.86
N ASP A 62 26.89 11.35 15.66
CA ASP A 62 28.14 11.38 14.87
C ASP A 62 29.24 10.53 15.52
N LYS A 63 29.26 10.50 16.85
CA LYS A 63 30.13 9.60 17.64
C LYS A 63 29.63 8.17 17.73
N LYS A 64 28.52 7.85 17.06
CA LYS A 64 27.86 6.52 17.07
C LYS A 64 27.35 6.08 18.46
N ASP A 65 27.25 6.99 19.42
CA ASP A 65 26.55 6.74 20.69
C ASP A 65 25.03 6.92 20.48
N TYR A 66 24.43 5.95 19.78
CA TYR A 66 23.02 5.98 19.47
C TYR A 66 22.11 5.91 20.71
N SER A 67 22.63 5.45 21.84
CA SER A 67 21.89 5.40 23.10
C SER A 67 21.74 6.81 23.70
N LEU A 68 22.79 7.58 23.70
CA LEU A 68 22.76 8.99 24.12
C LEU A 68 22.00 9.84 23.10
N ALA A 69 22.25 9.63 21.81
CA ALA A 69 21.55 10.35 20.73
C ALA A 69 20.02 10.20 20.84
N LEU A 70 19.51 8.97 21.04
CA LEU A 70 18.09 8.69 21.27
C LEU A 70 17.53 9.44 22.49
N LYS A 71 18.24 9.42 23.62
CA LYS A 71 17.81 10.12 24.83
C LYS A 71 17.76 11.63 24.64
N ALA A 72 18.81 12.19 24.02
CA ALA A 72 18.93 13.61 23.79
C ALA A 72 17.89 14.12 22.78
N ALA A 73 17.73 13.44 21.64
CA ALA A 73 16.74 13.79 20.62
C ALA A 73 15.30 13.66 21.13
N ARG A 74 14.97 12.58 21.86
CA ARG A 74 13.66 12.38 22.48
C ARG A 74 13.32 13.51 23.45
N ARG A 75 14.30 14.01 24.20
CA ARG A 75 14.12 15.16 25.09
C ARG A 75 13.73 16.41 24.31
N VAL A 76 14.36 16.68 23.13
CA VAL A 76 13.98 17.84 22.29
C VAL A 76 12.53 17.73 21.86
N VAL A 77 12.14 16.60 21.27
CA VAL A 77 10.79 16.38 20.74
C VAL A 77 9.72 16.42 21.84
N HIS A 78 10.05 15.95 23.05
CA HIS A 78 9.09 15.88 24.15
C HIS A 78 8.92 17.22 24.88
N ILE A 79 10.02 17.95 25.13
CA ILE A 79 9.98 19.20 25.91
C ILE A 79 9.69 20.42 25.00
N TRP A 80 10.22 20.42 23.78
CA TRP A 80 10.08 21.55 22.85
C TRP A 80 9.49 21.10 21.49
N PRO A 81 8.29 20.49 21.46
CA PRO A 81 7.71 19.93 20.24
C PRO A 81 7.39 20.97 19.16
N LEU A 82 7.25 22.24 19.54
CA LEU A 82 6.92 23.34 18.63
C LEU A 82 8.16 24.18 18.25
N SER A 83 9.35 23.78 18.68
CA SER A 83 10.58 24.49 18.31
C SER A 83 11.02 24.14 16.90
N ASP A 84 11.73 25.04 16.23
CA ASP A 84 12.32 24.82 14.92
C ASP A 84 13.36 23.68 14.91
N PHE A 85 13.79 23.25 16.09
CA PHE A 85 14.77 22.16 16.29
C PHE A 85 14.12 20.78 16.45
N ALA A 86 12.80 20.73 16.71
CA ALA A 86 12.07 19.48 16.91
C ALA A 86 12.06 18.58 15.66
N PRO A 87 11.88 19.09 14.42
CA PRO A 87 11.93 18.25 13.23
C PRO A 87 13.27 17.55 13.05
N GLN A 88 14.39 18.25 13.26
CA GLN A 88 15.72 17.69 13.17
C GLN A 88 15.95 16.61 14.25
N ALA A 89 15.49 16.84 15.48
CA ALA A 89 15.58 15.86 16.54
C ALA A 89 14.73 14.62 16.22
N GLN A 90 13.52 14.77 15.67
CA GLN A 90 12.65 13.70 15.23
C GLN A 90 13.32 12.87 14.12
N PHE A 91 14.03 13.53 13.20
CA PHE A 91 14.81 12.85 12.17
C PHE A 91 15.93 12.00 12.78
N ILE A 92 16.68 12.56 13.74
CA ILE A 92 17.74 11.82 14.45
C ILE A 92 17.17 10.58 15.18
N LEU A 93 15.96 10.66 15.76
CA LEU A 93 15.30 9.49 16.36
C LEU A 93 15.12 8.37 15.33
N GLY A 94 14.55 8.68 14.17
CA GLY A 94 14.37 7.72 13.09
C GLY A 94 15.71 7.10 12.66
N ARG A 95 16.74 7.94 12.41
CA ARG A 95 18.08 7.50 12.02
C ARG A 95 18.74 6.60 13.05
N CYS A 96 18.60 6.90 14.34
CA CYS A 96 19.13 6.06 15.40
C CYS A 96 18.50 4.67 15.43
N TYR A 97 17.17 4.60 15.27
CA TYR A 97 16.48 3.32 15.23
C TYR A 97 16.84 2.52 13.99
N GLU A 98 16.89 3.17 12.82
CA GLU A 98 17.30 2.55 11.56
C GLU A 98 18.72 1.94 11.67
N THR A 99 19.69 2.71 12.19
CA THR A 99 21.07 2.22 12.36
C THR A 99 21.17 1.06 13.35
N LYS A 100 20.25 0.96 14.31
CA LYS A 100 20.15 -0.17 15.25
C LYS A 100 19.40 -1.37 14.67
N GLY A 101 18.92 -1.31 13.43
CA GLY A 101 18.11 -2.37 12.80
C GLY A 101 16.72 -2.50 13.45
N TRP A 102 16.18 -1.41 13.99
CA TRP A 102 14.82 -1.36 14.55
C TRP A 102 13.89 -0.67 13.58
N ASP A 103 13.75 -1.29 12.40
CA ASP A 103 13.15 -0.70 11.21
C ASP A 103 11.69 -0.28 11.40
N GLU A 104 10.89 -1.08 12.12
CA GLU A 104 9.50 -0.71 12.42
C GLU A 104 9.43 0.58 13.27
N LYS A 105 10.32 0.73 14.26
CA LYS A 105 10.39 1.95 15.05
C LYS A 105 10.91 3.13 14.24
N ALA A 106 11.93 2.90 13.40
CA ALA A 106 12.45 3.93 12.52
C ALA A 106 11.36 4.47 11.59
N PHE A 107 10.59 3.57 10.97
CA PHE A 107 9.45 3.93 10.12
C PHE A 107 8.42 4.78 10.87
N ASN A 108 8.08 4.39 12.10
CA ASN A 108 7.09 5.11 12.91
C ASN A 108 7.60 6.51 13.32
N GLU A 109 8.87 6.66 13.71
CA GLU A 109 9.44 7.98 14.02
C GLU A 109 9.53 8.89 12.78
N TYR A 110 9.80 8.31 11.61
CA TYR A 110 9.73 9.01 10.32
C TYR A 110 8.30 9.42 9.98
N GLN A 111 7.31 8.56 10.24
CA GLN A 111 5.91 8.89 10.03
C GLN A 111 5.47 10.06 10.92
N VAL A 112 5.87 10.06 12.20
CA VAL A 112 5.63 11.19 13.11
C VAL A 112 6.25 12.48 12.60
N LEU A 113 7.46 12.41 12.00
CA LEU A 113 8.10 13.59 11.40
C LEU A 113 7.25 14.15 10.25
N LEU A 114 6.83 13.30 9.32
CA LEU A 114 6.06 13.72 8.15
C LEU A 114 4.69 14.31 8.52
N GLU A 115 4.04 13.74 9.54
CA GLU A 115 2.71 14.18 9.98
C GLU A 115 2.75 15.47 10.80
N LYS A 116 3.69 15.57 11.75
CA LYS A 116 3.78 16.72 12.66
C LYS A 116 4.54 17.90 12.07
N TYR A 117 5.50 17.61 11.20
CA TYR A 117 6.43 18.63 10.67
C TYR A 117 6.48 18.59 9.13
N PRO A 118 5.36 18.83 8.43
CA PRO A 118 5.27 18.66 6.96
C PRO A 118 6.18 19.62 6.16
N LYS A 119 6.70 20.67 6.82
CA LYS A 119 7.68 21.61 6.22
C LYS A 119 9.13 21.30 6.58
N ALA A 120 9.40 20.12 7.14
CA ALA A 120 10.76 19.73 7.51
C ALA A 120 11.65 19.60 6.27
N VAL A 121 12.90 20.05 6.40
CA VAL A 121 13.90 20.03 5.30
C VAL A 121 14.16 18.61 4.76
N HIS A 122 14.00 17.59 5.61
CA HIS A 122 14.26 16.19 5.25
C HIS A 122 13.05 15.43 4.73
N TYR A 123 11.97 16.10 4.31
CA TYR A 123 10.71 15.45 3.96
C TYR A 123 10.88 14.35 2.90
N ASP A 124 11.48 14.65 1.77
CA ASP A 124 11.69 13.69 0.68
C ASP A 124 12.69 12.59 1.04
N GLU A 125 13.73 12.92 1.81
CA GLU A 125 14.68 11.93 2.31
C GLU A 125 14.00 10.93 3.24
N VAL A 126 13.12 11.40 4.11
CA VAL A 126 12.38 10.55 5.04
C VAL A 126 11.44 9.60 4.30
N LEU A 127 10.71 10.07 3.29
CA LEU A 127 9.87 9.21 2.46
C LEU A 127 10.68 8.13 1.74
N LYS A 128 11.86 8.48 1.23
CA LYS A 128 12.77 7.51 0.62
C LYS A 128 13.24 6.46 1.61
N ARG A 129 13.62 6.86 2.82
CA ARG A 129 14.02 5.92 3.89
C ARG A 129 12.85 5.01 4.30
N GLN A 130 11.64 5.56 4.43
CA GLN A 130 10.46 4.75 4.69
C GLN A 130 10.23 3.71 3.59
N TYR A 131 10.39 4.09 2.32
CA TYR A 131 10.29 3.17 1.19
C TYR A 131 11.34 2.06 1.27
N GLU A 132 12.60 2.38 1.55
CA GLU A 132 13.67 1.39 1.73
C GLU A 132 13.38 0.42 2.88
N ILE A 133 12.86 0.92 4.00
CA ILE A 133 12.41 0.09 5.12
C ILE A 133 11.28 -0.86 4.70
N ALA A 134 10.26 -0.35 4.02
CA ALA A 134 9.13 -1.16 3.56
C ALA A 134 9.58 -2.25 2.57
N VAL A 135 10.55 -1.94 1.69
CA VAL A 135 11.16 -2.92 0.77
C VAL A 135 11.91 -4.02 1.54
N ARG A 136 12.62 -3.69 2.65
CA ARG A 136 13.25 -4.71 3.48
C ARG A 136 12.23 -5.68 4.07
N PHE A 137 11.11 -5.18 4.61
CA PHE A 137 10.02 -6.02 5.10
C PHE A 137 9.38 -6.88 4.00
N MET A 138 9.20 -6.31 2.81
CA MET A 138 8.71 -7.05 1.64
C MET A 138 9.65 -8.20 1.24
N ASN A 139 10.95 -8.04 1.46
CA ASN A 139 11.99 -9.04 1.19
C ASN A 139 12.19 -10.03 2.34
N GLY A 140 11.33 -10.02 3.35
CA GLY A 140 11.27 -11.03 4.39
C GLY A 140 11.89 -10.61 5.73
N GLU A 141 12.13 -9.33 5.94
CA GLU A 141 12.49 -8.87 7.27
C GLU A 141 11.33 -9.12 8.26
N TRP A 142 11.66 -9.41 9.50
CA TRP A 142 10.69 -9.83 10.50
C TRP A 142 10.19 -8.65 11.33
N PHE A 143 8.88 -8.53 11.44
CA PHE A 143 8.25 -7.65 12.42
C PHE A 143 8.50 -8.16 13.82
N ARG A 144 8.69 -7.25 14.78
CA ARG A 144 8.99 -7.59 16.17
C ARG A 144 7.76 -7.40 17.04
N VAL A 145 7.55 -8.35 17.98
CA VAL A 145 6.54 -8.23 19.03
C VAL A 145 7.23 -7.78 20.31
N TRP A 146 6.59 -6.84 21.02
CA TRP A 146 7.15 -6.17 22.19
C TRP A 146 8.56 -5.60 21.97
N ASP A 147 8.84 -5.14 20.73
CA ASP A 147 10.11 -4.52 20.34
C ASP A 147 11.37 -5.42 20.37
N TYR A 148 11.26 -6.65 20.86
CA TYR A 148 12.42 -7.53 21.10
C TYR A 148 12.36 -8.86 20.37
N ILE A 149 11.17 -9.42 20.17
CA ILE A 149 11.01 -10.79 19.65
C ILE A 149 10.64 -10.72 18.18
N PRO A 150 11.52 -11.10 17.23
CA PRO A 150 11.14 -11.25 15.83
C PRO A 150 10.15 -12.41 15.73
N LEU A 151 8.95 -12.19 15.20
CA LEU A 151 7.89 -13.19 15.23
C LEU A 151 7.60 -13.77 13.87
N TYR A 152 7.41 -12.93 12.85
CA TYR A 152 7.07 -13.41 11.50
C TYR A 152 7.18 -12.28 10.48
N PRO A 153 7.46 -12.59 9.20
CA PRO A 153 7.25 -11.67 8.10
C PRO A 153 5.73 -11.51 7.88
N SER A 154 5.25 -10.28 7.78
CA SER A 154 3.83 -9.99 7.52
C SER A 154 3.67 -9.14 6.28
N MET A 155 3.12 -9.73 5.23
CA MET A 155 2.85 -9.00 4.00
C MET A 155 1.71 -7.99 4.19
N ASP A 156 0.72 -8.25 5.08
CA ASP A 156 -0.32 -7.25 5.41
C ASP A 156 0.27 -5.98 6.00
N LYS A 157 1.09 -6.13 7.05
CA LYS A 157 1.79 -4.98 7.63
C LYS A 157 2.70 -4.28 6.62
N THR A 158 3.34 -5.04 5.72
CA THR A 158 4.18 -4.47 4.68
C THR A 158 3.37 -3.65 3.68
N ALA A 159 2.19 -4.12 3.28
CA ALA A 159 1.27 -3.34 2.45
C ALA A 159 0.86 -2.03 3.15
N ASP A 160 0.52 -2.09 4.45
CA ASP A 160 0.18 -0.91 5.26
C ASP A 160 1.33 0.11 5.30
N LEU A 161 2.60 -0.34 5.33
CA LEU A 161 3.75 0.59 5.26
C LEU A 161 3.77 1.35 3.92
N PHE A 162 3.60 0.64 2.80
CA PHE A 162 3.54 1.30 1.48
C PHE A 162 2.33 2.21 1.34
N GLU A 163 1.15 1.81 1.85
CA GLU A 163 -0.06 2.64 1.87
C GLU A 163 0.16 3.95 2.64
N LYS A 164 0.83 3.90 3.80
CA LYS A 164 1.20 5.10 4.56
C LYS A 164 2.11 6.03 3.75
N ILE A 165 3.10 5.50 3.04
CA ILE A 165 3.99 6.30 2.17
C ILE A 165 3.19 6.99 1.08
N VAL A 166 2.30 6.26 0.37
CA VAL A 166 1.46 6.82 -0.69
C VAL A 166 0.49 7.87 -0.15
N LYS A 167 -0.10 7.64 1.02
CA LYS A 167 -1.03 8.58 1.66
C LYS A 167 -0.34 9.86 2.11
N THR A 168 0.84 9.76 2.70
CA THR A 168 1.56 10.90 3.26
C THR A 168 2.30 11.68 2.18
N GLY A 169 2.92 10.98 1.24
CA GLY A 169 3.76 11.57 0.20
C GLY A 169 3.24 11.32 -1.22
N ALA A 170 1.94 11.52 -1.50
CA ALA A 170 1.28 11.20 -2.77
C ALA A 170 1.97 11.76 -4.04
N PHE A 171 2.63 12.91 -3.91
CA PHE A 171 3.34 13.59 -5.00
C PHE A 171 4.86 13.37 -4.96
N SER A 172 5.35 12.58 -4.02
CA SER A 172 6.78 12.28 -3.91
C SER A 172 7.28 11.39 -5.05
N SER A 173 8.60 11.35 -5.22
CA SER A 173 9.23 10.49 -6.21
C SER A 173 9.04 8.99 -5.94
N VAL A 174 8.83 8.60 -4.67
CA VAL A 174 8.68 7.19 -4.26
C VAL A 174 7.23 6.70 -4.23
N ALA A 175 6.25 7.61 -4.30
CA ALA A 175 4.83 7.24 -4.22
C ALA A 175 4.37 6.30 -5.36
N PRO A 176 4.75 6.51 -6.64
CA PRO A 176 4.36 5.60 -7.72
C PRO A 176 4.90 4.19 -7.53
N GLN A 177 6.17 4.08 -7.14
CA GLN A 177 6.78 2.79 -6.86
C GLN A 177 6.15 2.12 -5.63
N SER A 178 5.82 2.92 -4.59
CA SER A 178 5.14 2.40 -3.40
C SER A 178 3.76 1.84 -3.75
N GLN A 179 3.01 2.49 -4.65
CA GLN A 179 1.71 2.01 -5.10
C GLN A 179 1.82 0.66 -5.85
N LEU A 180 2.82 0.52 -6.73
CA LEU A 180 3.12 -0.77 -7.38
C LEU A 180 3.50 -1.85 -6.35
N LYS A 181 4.28 -1.48 -5.31
CA LYS A 181 4.68 -2.42 -4.26
C LYS A 181 3.52 -2.89 -3.38
N ILE A 182 2.44 -2.11 -3.24
CA ILE A 182 1.20 -2.59 -2.61
C ILE A 182 0.66 -3.79 -3.41
N GLY A 183 0.52 -3.68 -4.74
CA GLY A 183 0.08 -4.76 -5.60
C GLY A 183 0.98 -6.01 -5.47
N GLU A 184 2.30 -5.84 -5.60
CA GLU A 184 3.27 -6.93 -5.45
C GLU A 184 3.18 -7.62 -4.07
N THR A 185 2.89 -6.86 -3.03
CA THR A 185 2.74 -7.40 -1.68
C THR A 185 1.46 -8.23 -1.56
N ARG A 186 0.36 -7.79 -2.20
CA ARG A 186 -0.90 -8.54 -2.28
C ARG A 186 -0.75 -9.81 -3.12
N GLU A 187 0.01 -9.77 -4.23
CA GLU A 187 0.36 -10.98 -5.00
C GLU A 187 1.11 -12.01 -4.17
N LYS A 188 2.09 -11.60 -3.37
CA LYS A 188 2.83 -12.50 -2.46
C LYS A 188 1.93 -13.17 -1.42
N GLN A 189 0.77 -12.59 -1.10
CA GLN A 189 -0.25 -13.19 -0.25
C GLN A 189 -1.18 -14.15 -1.02
N GLY A 190 -1.09 -14.20 -2.35
CA GLY A 190 -2.06 -14.88 -3.19
C GLY A 190 -3.38 -14.14 -3.33
N ASN A 191 -3.46 -12.89 -2.86
CA ASN A 191 -4.66 -12.06 -2.97
C ASN A 191 -4.63 -11.26 -4.28
N TYR A 192 -4.86 -11.97 -5.37
CA TYR A 192 -4.76 -11.42 -6.71
C TYR A 192 -5.83 -10.36 -7.02
N ALA A 193 -7.01 -10.46 -6.42
CA ALA A 193 -8.08 -9.48 -6.59
C ALA A 193 -7.69 -8.10 -6.03
N ASP A 194 -7.10 -8.05 -4.83
CA ASP A 194 -6.64 -6.80 -4.26
C ASP A 194 -5.34 -6.31 -4.92
N ALA A 195 -4.51 -7.24 -5.44
CA ALA A 195 -3.35 -6.88 -6.25
C ALA A 195 -3.77 -6.14 -7.53
N ALA A 196 -4.76 -6.67 -8.27
CA ALA A 196 -5.29 -6.04 -9.47
C ALA A 196 -5.80 -4.62 -9.18
N LYS A 197 -6.60 -4.43 -8.13
CA LYS A 197 -7.08 -3.10 -7.71
C LYS A 197 -5.95 -2.14 -7.36
N ALA A 198 -4.89 -2.63 -6.71
CA ALA A 198 -3.75 -1.79 -6.36
C ALA A 198 -2.97 -1.34 -7.60
N TYR A 199 -2.87 -2.19 -8.62
CA TYR A 199 -2.26 -1.86 -9.91
C TYR A 199 -3.15 -0.93 -10.74
N GLU A 200 -4.46 -1.16 -10.81
CA GLU A 200 -5.43 -0.25 -11.42
C GLU A 200 -5.28 1.17 -10.85
N LEU A 201 -5.26 1.30 -9.51
CA LEU A 201 -5.01 2.58 -8.85
C LEU A 201 -3.64 3.19 -9.19
N ALA A 202 -2.63 2.38 -9.46
CA ALA A 202 -1.32 2.87 -9.88
C ALA A 202 -1.38 3.41 -11.31
N ALA A 203 -2.02 2.71 -12.24
CA ALA A 203 -2.19 3.12 -13.62
C ALA A 203 -2.98 4.43 -13.71
N ASP A 204 -4.09 4.52 -12.99
CA ASP A 204 -4.97 5.70 -12.97
C ASP A 204 -4.31 6.92 -12.36
N ARG A 205 -3.66 6.77 -11.21
CA ARG A 205 -3.09 7.90 -10.46
C ARG A 205 -1.84 8.46 -11.11
N TYR A 206 -1.06 7.60 -11.77
CA TYR A 206 0.25 7.96 -12.33
C TYR A 206 0.28 7.84 -13.86
N PHE A 207 -0.85 8.09 -14.51
CA PHE A 207 -0.98 8.05 -15.98
C PHE A 207 -0.05 9.03 -16.68
N ASP A 208 0.37 10.11 -16.00
CA ASP A 208 1.36 11.09 -16.47
C ASP A 208 2.80 10.54 -16.50
N ARG A 209 3.01 9.35 -15.95
CA ARG A 209 4.30 8.62 -15.94
C ARG A 209 4.20 7.32 -16.75
N PRO A 210 4.40 7.37 -18.08
CA PRO A 210 4.09 6.24 -18.97
C PRO A 210 4.71 4.92 -18.57
N GLN A 211 5.95 4.93 -18.05
CA GLN A 211 6.63 3.71 -17.62
C GLN A 211 5.96 3.06 -16.41
N ILE A 212 5.49 3.86 -15.45
CA ILE A 212 4.80 3.38 -14.26
C ILE A 212 3.41 2.85 -14.63
N ALA A 213 2.67 3.63 -15.43
CA ALA A 213 1.32 3.26 -15.84
C ALA A 213 1.32 2.00 -16.72
N ALA A 214 2.28 1.88 -17.65
CA ALA A 214 2.48 0.65 -18.44
C ALA A 214 2.82 -0.56 -17.57
N ASP A 215 3.70 -0.39 -16.56
CA ASP A 215 4.06 -1.45 -15.63
C ASP A 215 2.86 -1.87 -14.78
N ALA A 216 2.07 -0.90 -14.34
CA ALA A 216 0.86 -1.13 -13.56
C ALA A 216 -0.19 -1.92 -14.35
N LEU A 217 -0.56 -1.48 -15.57
CA LEU A 217 -1.53 -2.19 -16.41
C LEU A 217 -1.06 -3.62 -16.75
N TYR A 218 0.22 -3.78 -17.07
CA TYR A 218 0.74 -5.12 -17.37
C TYR A 218 0.62 -6.05 -16.15
N LYS A 219 0.99 -5.56 -14.95
CA LYS A 219 0.87 -6.33 -13.70
C LYS A 219 -0.57 -6.58 -13.28
N GLU A 220 -1.48 -5.63 -13.52
CA GLU A 220 -2.91 -5.81 -13.33
C GLU A 220 -3.46 -6.98 -14.16
N GLY A 221 -3.11 -6.99 -15.45
CA GLY A 221 -3.46 -8.10 -16.35
C GLY A 221 -2.92 -9.45 -15.86
N LEU A 222 -1.67 -9.48 -15.37
CA LEU A 222 -1.09 -10.69 -14.77
C LEU A 222 -1.82 -11.11 -13.50
N ALA A 223 -2.22 -10.18 -12.63
CA ALA A 223 -2.96 -10.46 -11.42
C ALA A 223 -4.33 -11.08 -11.73
N TYR A 224 -5.08 -10.52 -12.69
CA TYR A 224 -6.34 -11.13 -13.16
C TYR A 224 -6.11 -12.51 -13.80
N LYS A 225 -5.03 -12.70 -14.58
CA LYS A 225 -4.69 -14.03 -15.12
C LYS A 225 -4.46 -15.04 -13.99
N GLN A 226 -3.73 -14.69 -12.94
CA GLN A 226 -3.50 -15.57 -11.81
C GLN A 226 -4.80 -15.84 -11.02
N GLN A 227 -5.63 -14.84 -10.83
CA GLN A 227 -6.94 -15.00 -10.20
C GLN A 227 -7.82 -15.97 -10.99
N ALA A 228 -7.87 -15.81 -12.33
CA ALA A 228 -8.64 -16.72 -13.19
C ALA A 228 -8.13 -18.16 -13.12
N ALA A 229 -6.83 -18.37 -12.96
CA ALA A 229 -6.23 -19.69 -12.82
C ALA A 229 -6.52 -20.37 -11.48
N THR A 230 -6.75 -19.58 -10.41
CA THR A 230 -7.08 -20.10 -9.06
C THR A 230 -8.58 -20.38 -8.87
N ALA A 231 -9.43 -19.66 -9.59
CA ALA A 231 -10.89 -19.84 -9.57
C ALA A 231 -11.29 -20.78 -10.71
N GLU A 232 -11.63 -22.01 -10.38
CA GLU A 232 -12.03 -23.01 -11.36
C GLU A 232 -13.20 -22.45 -12.22
N TYR A 233 -12.94 -22.12 -13.51
CA TYR A 233 -13.91 -21.61 -14.49
C TYR A 233 -14.40 -20.14 -14.32
N ASP A 234 -13.69 -19.25 -13.67
CA ASP A 234 -14.07 -17.84 -13.65
C ASP A 234 -13.78 -17.15 -14.99
N GLN A 235 -14.71 -17.32 -15.94
CA GLN A 235 -14.64 -16.71 -17.27
C GLN A 235 -14.67 -15.19 -17.20
N ASN A 236 -15.30 -14.60 -16.18
CA ASN A 236 -15.40 -13.15 -16.03
C ASN A 236 -14.03 -12.54 -15.70
N THR A 237 -13.30 -13.14 -14.78
CA THR A 237 -11.92 -12.69 -14.44
C THR A 237 -10.98 -12.85 -15.63
N ALA A 238 -11.10 -13.92 -16.41
CA ALA A 238 -10.33 -14.08 -17.65
C ALA A 238 -10.65 -12.99 -18.68
N ALA A 239 -11.93 -12.59 -18.80
CA ALA A 239 -12.33 -11.48 -19.66
C ALA A 239 -11.75 -10.13 -19.19
N GLN A 240 -11.71 -9.88 -17.88
CA GLN A 240 -11.03 -8.71 -17.31
C GLN A 240 -9.55 -8.69 -17.68
N ALA A 241 -8.85 -9.80 -17.53
CA ALA A 241 -7.43 -9.89 -17.93
C ALA A 241 -7.23 -9.55 -19.42
N ILE A 242 -8.09 -10.09 -20.31
CA ILE A 242 -8.04 -9.80 -21.75
C ILE A 242 -8.26 -8.30 -22.01
N THR A 243 -9.20 -7.68 -21.34
CA THR A 243 -9.50 -6.24 -21.48
C THR A 243 -8.28 -5.41 -21.08
N VAL A 244 -7.72 -5.65 -19.88
CA VAL A 244 -6.57 -4.91 -19.36
C VAL A 244 -5.33 -5.06 -20.25
N PHE A 245 -5.03 -6.28 -20.74
CA PHE A 245 -3.93 -6.45 -21.69
C PHE A 245 -4.18 -5.79 -23.05
N THR A 246 -5.44 -5.71 -23.48
CA THR A 246 -5.81 -4.99 -24.72
C THR A 246 -5.60 -3.48 -24.54
N ASP A 247 -5.99 -2.94 -23.39
CA ASP A 247 -5.77 -1.54 -23.04
C ASP A 247 -4.27 -1.22 -22.93
N PHE A 248 -3.50 -2.11 -22.27
CA PHE A 248 -2.05 -2.00 -22.22
C PHE A 248 -1.42 -1.92 -23.61
N MET A 249 -1.79 -2.81 -24.53
CA MET A 249 -1.22 -2.83 -25.90
C MET A 249 -1.66 -1.61 -26.72
N THR A 250 -2.87 -1.10 -26.46
CA THR A 250 -3.42 0.06 -27.17
C THR A 250 -2.74 1.36 -26.70
N LEU A 251 -2.52 1.50 -25.40
CA LEU A 251 -1.92 2.69 -24.81
C LEU A 251 -0.38 2.70 -24.93
N TYR A 252 0.24 1.53 -24.94
CA TYR A 252 1.69 1.37 -24.94
C TYR A 252 2.17 0.40 -26.05
N PRO A 253 1.91 0.70 -27.34
CA PRO A 253 2.18 -0.22 -28.45
C PRO A 253 3.68 -0.54 -28.66
N ASP A 254 4.56 0.34 -28.21
CA ASP A 254 6.02 0.19 -28.33
C ASP A 254 6.66 -0.51 -27.11
N ASP A 255 5.86 -0.95 -26.12
CA ASP A 255 6.39 -1.64 -24.95
C ASP A 255 6.85 -3.05 -25.35
N THR A 256 8.03 -3.44 -24.86
CA THR A 256 8.66 -4.73 -25.17
C THR A 256 7.84 -5.95 -24.74
N ARG A 257 6.87 -5.78 -23.84
CA ARG A 257 5.98 -6.82 -23.32
C ARG A 257 4.72 -7.05 -24.17
N VAL A 258 4.50 -6.23 -25.22
CA VAL A 258 3.33 -6.35 -26.10
C VAL A 258 3.22 -7.74 -26.75
N PRO A 259 4.30 -8.37 -27.29
CA PRO A 259 4.19 -9.73 -27.83
C PRO A 259 3.78 -10.78 -26.79
N GLU A 260 4.25 -10.62 -25.54
CA GLU A 260 3.89 -11.51 -24.45
C GLU A 260 2.43 -11.32 -24.04
N ALA A 261 1.94 -10.07 -23.94
CA ALA A 261 0.55 -9.77 -23.69
C ALA A 261 -0.38 -10.37 -24.76
N GLN A 262 -0.02 -10.30 -26.04
CA GLN A 262 -0.76 -10.93 -27.14
C GLN A 262 -0.85 -12.45 -26.95
N LYS A 263 0.25 -13.09 -26.58
CA LYS A 263 0.28 -14.54 -26.30
C LYS A 263 -0.63 -14.90 -25.11
N ILE A 264 -0.59 -14.11 -24.04
CA ILE A 264 -1.46 -14.31 -22.86
C ILE A 264 -2.93 -14.19 -23.25
N ILE A 265 -3.30 -13.18 -24.04
CA ILE A 265 -4.67 -13.01 -24.54
C ILE A 265 -5.11 -14.25 -25.36
N ALA A 266 -4.25 -14.75 -26.23
CA ALA A 266 -4.56 -15.94 -27.02
C ALA A 266 -4.77 -17.19 -26.14
N GLU A 267 -3.92 -17.37 -25.12
CA GLU A 267 -4.08 -18.44 -24.11
C GLU A 267 -5.41 -18.34 -23.37
N LEU A 268 -5.75 -17.16 -22.86
CA LEU A 268 -7.01 -16.93 -22.12
C LEU A 268 -8.23 -17.16 -23.00
N ARG A 269 -8.23 -16.66 -24.24
CA ARG A 269 -9.31 -16.89 -25.21
C ARG A 269 -9.49 -18.38 -25.52
N ARG A 270 -8.39 -19.13 -25.66
CA ARG A 270 -8.43 -20.57 -25.89
C ARG A 270 -9.06 -21.31 -24.70
N GLU A 271 -8.72 -20.96 -23.48
CA GLU A 271 -9.33 -21.54 -22.28
C GLU A 271 -10.82 -21.18 -22.16
N GLN A 272 -11.22 -19.95 -22.47
CA GLN A 272 -12.63 -19.56 -22.53
C GLN A 272 -13.37 -20.35 -23.62
N ALA A 273 -12.78 -20.52 -24.79
CA ALA A 273 -13.38 -21.30 -25.87
C ALA A 273 -13.56 -22.77 -25.47
N ARG A 274 -12.59 -23.36 -24.77
CA ARG A 274 -12.71 -24.72 -24.20
C ARG A 274 -13.88 -24.82 -23.21
N GLY A 275 -13.94 -23.89 -22.25
CA GLY A 275 -15.02 -23.86 -21.25
C GLY A 275 -16.40 -23.69 -21.90
N ASN A 276 -16.56 -22.75 -22.83
CA ASN A 276 -17.82 -22.53 -23.53
C ASN A 276 -18.23 -23.74 -24.39
N LEU A 277 -17.26 -24.47 -24.97
CA LEU A 277 -17.56 -25.70 -25.71
C LEU A 277 -18.15 -26.76 -24.80
N GLU A 278 -17.64 -26.95 -23.59
CA GLU A 278 -18.20 -27.91 -22.63
C GLU A 278 -19.62 -27.48 -22.16
N ILE A 279 -19.84 -26.21 -21.94
CA ILE A 279 -21.16 -25.65 -21.59
C ILE A 279 -22.13 -25.86 -22.76
N ALA A 280 -21.72 -25.60 -24.01
CA ALA A 280 -22.54 -25.81 -25.18
C ALA A 280 -22.99 -27.28 -25.32
N ARG A 281 -22.03 -28.21 -25.18
CA ARG A 281 -22.30 -29.66 -25.18
C ARG A 281 -23.22 -30.08 -24.05
N TYR A 282 -23.13 -29.50 -22.88
CA TYR A 282 -24.03 -29.75 -21.77
C TYR A 282 -25.46 -29.36 -22.10
N TYR A 283 -25.70 -28.15 -22.64
CA TYR A 283 -27.03 -27.71 -23.07
C TYR A 283 -27.58 -28.53 -24.23
N GLU A 284 -26.74 -28.89 -25.21
CA GLU A 284 -27.17 -29.74 -26.33
C GLU A 284 -27.64 -31.10 -25.87
N ARG A 285 -26.91 -31.77 -24.96
CA ARG A 285 -27.33 -33.08 -24.37
C ARG A 285 -28.67 -33.00 -23.62
N ARG A 286 -29.02 -31.84 -23.10
CA ARG A 286 -30.29 -31.59 -22.41
C ARG A 286 -31.39 -31.05 -23.34
N ASN A 287 -31.14 -31.03 -24.62
CA ASN A 287 -32.09 -30.54 -25.64
C ASN A 287 -32.43 -29.04 -25.48
N HIS A 288 -31.56 -28.25 -24.80
CA HIS A 288 -31.68 -26.80 -24.76
C HIS A 288 -30.98 -26.17 -25.96
N VAL A 289 -31.51 -26.36 -27.16
CA VAL A 289 -30.88 -26.11 -28.46
C VAL A 289 -30.49 -24.66 -28.64
N GLU A 290 -31.33 -23.70 -28.21
CA GLU A 290 -31.04 -22.25 -28.32
C GLU A 290 -29.88 -21.85 -27.40
N ALA A 291 -29.83 -22.35 -26.16
CA ALA A 291 -28.72 -22.09 -25.27
C ALA A 291 -27.40 -22.66 -25.80
N ALA A 292 -27.46 -23.92 -26.31
CA ALA A 292 -26.28 -24.54 -26.93
C ALA A 292 -25.75 -23.70 -28.10
N ARG A 293 -26.65 -23.18 -28.95
CA ARG A 293 -26.31 -22.30 -30.09
C ARG A 293 -25.57 -21.07 -29.66
N ILE A 294 -25.99 -20.40 -28.57
CA ILE A 294 -25.33 -19.21 -28.04
C ILE A 294 -23.89 -19.53 -27.67
N TYR A 295 -23.68 -20.58 -26.88
CA TYR A 295 -22.33 -20.96 -26.44
C TYR A 295 -21.42 -21.45 -27.58
N TYR A 296 -21.95 -22.22 -28.56
CA TYR A 296 -21.18 -22.56 -29.74
C TYR A 296 -20.78 -21.34 -30.61
N ASN A 297 -21.65 -20.35 -30.74
CA ASN A 297 -21.28 -19.08 -31.40
C ASN A 297 -20.17 -18.37 -30.65
N GLU A 298 -20.23 -18.33 -29.30
CA GLU A 298 -19.18 -17.73 -28.48
C GLU A 298 -17.83 -18.43 -28.67
N VAL A 299 -17.80 -19.76 -28.74
CA VAL A 299 -16.57 -20.51 -29.09
C VAL A 299 -16.00 -20.06 -30.43
N VAL A 300 -16.83 -19.88 -31.45
CA VAL A 300 -16.37 -19.41 -32.78
C VAL A 300 -15.80 -18.00 -32.67
N THR A 301 -16.45 -17.11 -31.93
CA THR A 301 -16.04 -15.71 -31.73
C THR A 301 -14.67 -15.65 -31.01
N LEU A 302 -14.52 -16.38 -29.92
CA LEU A 302 -13.26 -16.45 -29.17
C LEU A 302 -12.09 -17.01 -30.00
N SER A 303 -12.39 -17.86 -30.96
CA SER A 303 -11.39 -18.50 -31.83
C SER A 303 -11.10 -17.75 -33.13
N LEU A 304 -11.62 -16.53 -33.33
CA LEU A 304 -11.39 -15.76 -34.58
C LEU A 304 -9.90 -15.49 -34.86
N ALA A 305 -9.10 -15.33 -33.81
CA ALA A 305 -7.66 -15.15 -33.93
C ALA A 305 -6.88 -16.45 -34.27
N GLU A 306 -7.51 -17.62 -34.09
CA GLU A 306 -6.97 -18.94 -34.38
C GLU A 306 -7.97 -19.73 -35.26
N PRO A 307 -8.08 -19.40 -36.55
CA PRO A 307 -9.13 -19.96 -37.43
C PRO A 307 -9.08 -21.49 -37.57
N ASN A 308 -7.95 -22.11 -37.36
CA ASN A 308 -7.73 -23.56 -37.42
C ASN A 308 -7.82 -24.22 -36.02
N SER A 309 -8.41 -23.54 -35.04
CA SER A 309 -8.64 -24.11 -33.72
C SER A 309 -9.60 -25.28 -33.80
N THR A 310 -9.24 -26.43 -33.23
CA THR A 310 -10.11 -27.61 -33.14
C THR A 310 -11.43 -27.29 -32.43
N TYR A 311 -11.43 -26.34 -31.51
CA TYR A 311 -12.62 -25.85 -30.81
C TYR A 311 -13.57 -25.13 -31.79
N ALA A 312 -13.04 -24.25 -32.65
CA ALA A 312 -13.81 -23.55 -33.65
C ALA A 312 -14.43 -24.50 -34.68
N GLU A 313 -13.67 -25.47 -35.19
CA GLU A 313 -14.15 -26.45 -36.14
C GLU A 313 -15.29 -27.34 -35.54
N THR A 314 -15.09 -27.80 -34.30
CA THR A 314 -16.11 -28.55 -33.55
C THR A 314 -17.38 -27.71 -33.37
N ALA A 315 -17.25 -26.47 -32.92
CA ALA A 315 -18.40 -25.57 -32.70
C ALA A 315 -19.17 -25.29 -34.01
N LYS A 316 -18.48 -25.06 -35.13
CA LYS A 316 -19.09 -24.83 -36.44
C LYS A 316 -19.87 -26.06 -36.93
N ALA A 317 -19.36 -27.27 -36.73
CA ALA A 317 -20.04 -28.51 -37.08
C ALA A 317 -21.36 -28.63 -36.30
N HIS A 318 -21.34 -28.47 -34.97
CA HIS A 318 -22.52 -28.53 -34.12
C HIS A 318 -23.53 -27.40 -34.45
N LEU A 319 -23.07 -26.19 -34.75
CA LEU A 319 -23.93 -25.09 -35.18
C LEU A 319 -24.68 -25.38 -36.48
N THR A 320 -24.03 -26.05 -37.42
CA THR A 320 -24.67 -26.47 -38.68
C THR A 320 -25.86 -27.41 -38.37
N ASP A 321 -25.66 -28.42 -37.53
CA ASP A 321 -26.69 -29.37 -37.15
C ASP A 321 -27.82 -28.72 -36.34
N ILE A 322 -27.47 -27.85 -35.38
CA ILE A 322 -28.43 -27.13 -34.56
C ILE A 322 -29.31 -26.23 -35.42
N ASN A 323 -28.70 -25.46 -36.33
CA ASN A 323 -29.45 -24.54 -37.22
C ASN A 323 -30.39 -25.34 -38.16
N ALA A 324 -29.98 -26.52 -38.61
CA ALA A 324 -30.85 -27.42 -39.41
C ALA A 324 -32.08 -27.93 -38.61
N ARG A 325 -31.86 -28.29 -37.33
CA ARG A 325 -32.96 -28.71 -36.41
C ARG A 325 -33.94 -27.55 -36.15
N LEU A 326 -33.45 -26.40 -35.79
CA LEU A 326 -34.27 -25.20 -35.53
C LEU A 326 -35.11 -24.78 -36.75
N ARG A 327 -34.55 -24.85 -37.97
CA ARG A 327 -35.29 -24.58 -39.20
C ARG A 327 -36.44 -25.54 -39.41
N LYS A 328 -36.21 -26.86 -39.14
CA LYS A 328 -37.27 -27.88 -39.23
C LYS A 328 -38.38 -27.66 -38.19
N GLU A 329 -38.03 -27.36 -36.96
CA GLU A 329 -39.01 -27.09 -35.89
C GLU A 329 -39.85 -25.84 -36.19
N ASN A 330 -39.25 -24.77 -36.71
CA ASN A 330 -39.96 -23.54 -37.10
C ASN A 330 -40.93 -23.80 -38.29
N ALA A 331 -40.45 -24.52 -39.30
CA ALA A 331 -41.30 -24.90 -40.41
C ALA A 331 -42.48 -25.78 -40.00
N GLN A 332 -42.31 -26.69 -39.03
CA GLN A 332 -43.39 -27.50 -38.47
C GLN A 332 -44.42 -26.64 -37.69
N LYS A 333 -43.96 -25.66 -36.91
CA LYS A 333 -44.83 -24.73 -36.16
C LYS A 333 -45.63 -23.84 -37.09
N GLU A 334 -45.06 -23.36 -38.19
CA GLU A 334 -45.78 -22.57 -39.21
C GLU A 334 -46.81 -23.38 -39.96
N ASN A 335 -46.52 -24.65 -40.27
CA ASN A 335 -47.48 -25.56 -40.97
C ASN A 335 -48.58 -26.09 -40.05
N GLY A 336 -48.33 -26.15 -38.73
CA GLY A 336 -49.35 -26.56 -37.73
C GLY A 336 -50.22 -25.42 -37.21
N ALA A 337 -49.91 -24.17 -37.55
CA ALA A 337 -50.69 -22.97 -37.20
C ALA A 337 -51.63 -22.52 -38.32
N LYS A 338 -51.63 -23.22 -39.48
CA LYS A 338 -52.57 -23.10 -40.56
C LYS A 338 -53.60 -24.20 -40.48
#